data_1fb92818e3db2afdf6ab00ce61dc9cf8
#
_entry.id   1fb92818e3db2afdf6ab00ce61dc9cf8
#
_cell.length_a   1.000
_cell.length_b   1.000
_cell.length_c   1.000
_cell.angle_alpha   90.00
_cell.angle_beta   90.00
_cell.angle_gamma   90.00
#
_symmetry.space_group_name_H-M   'P 1'
#
loop_
_entity.id
_entity.type
_entity.pdbx_description
1 polymer ?
#
loop_
_entity_poly.entity_id
_entity_poly.type
_entity_poly.pdbx_seq_one_letter_code
_entity_poly.pdbx_strand_id
1 'polypeptide(L)'
;MAELAGKVAVVTGGSLGIGRACARRLGAGGAAVVLCGHDDDSVADAVGELRRAGLDVQGRRADVRSAAEVEGLVRLAVESYGGVDVLVNSAGIQRYGDVVETPEEVWDEVLAVNLKGAFLAAKHCVPEMRRRGGGAIVNIASVQAFASQNGVAAYAASKGGVIALSRSMAVDHAAEGIRVTAVCPGSVDTPMLRWAADRFRGERGVDEVVADWGRLHPLGRIIYAEEVAELVAFLVSDRAAAITGGEVRIDGGLLSQIGVVLPDAATEARSS
;
A
#
# COMPACT_ATOMS: atom_id res chain seq x y z
N MET A 1 14.39 22.10 5.34
CA MET A 1 14.15 21.84 3.90
C MET A 1 13.18 20.68 3.81
N ALA A 2 12.31 20.67 2.83
CA ALA A 2 11.40 19.54 2.61
C ALA A 2 12.21 18.28 2.27
N GLU A 3 11.96 17.18 2.96
CA GLU A 3 12.79 15.95 2.91
C GLU A 3 12.81 15.25 1.54
N LEU A 4 11.83 15.56 0.68
CA LEU A 4 11.68 15.00 -0.67
C LEU A 4 11.71 16.09 -1.76
N ALA A 5 12.27 17.26 -1.46
CA ALA A 5 12.37 18.36 -2.44
C ALA A 5 13.14 17.91 -3.69
N GLY A 6 12.57 18.17 -4.87
CA GLY A 6 13.13 17.81 -6.17
C GLY A 6 13.01 16.33 -6.56
N LYS A 7 12.35 15.52 -5.74
CA LYS A 7 12.01 14.12 -6.06
C LYS A 7 10.70 14.04 -6.84
N VAL A 8 10.59 13.04 -7.69
CA VAL A 8 9.37 12.72 -8.47
C VAL A 8 8.85 11.37 -8.01
N ALA A 9 7.61 11.33 -7.51
CA ALA A 9 6.97 10.14 -7.00
C ALA A 9 5.83 9.67 -7.90
N VAL A 10 5.84 8.40 -8.28
CA VAL A 10 4.72 7.71 -8.94
C VAL A 10 3.98 6.89 -7.89
N VAL A 11 2.65 7.05 -7.81
CA VAL A 11 1.79 6.35 -6.84
C VAL A 11 0.66 5.63 -7.57
N THR A 12 0.73 4.29 -7.63
CA THR A 12 -0.40 3.49 -8.14
C THR A 12 -1.48 3.35 -7.07
N GLY A 13 -2.76 3.36 -7.48
CA GLY A 13 -3.87 3.39 -6.52
C GLY A 13 -3.91 4.67 -5.67
N GLY A 14 -3.33 5.77 -6.19
CA GLY A 14 -3.17 7.05 -5.50
C GLY A 14 -4.46 7.87 -5.37
N SER A 15 -5.57 7.43 -5.95
CA SER A 15 -6.85 8.13 -5.86
C SER A 15 -7.61 7.87 -4.55
N LEU A 16 -7.31 6.77 -3.82
CA LEU A 16 -8.06 6.37 -2.63
C LEU A 16 -7.14 5.80 -1.52
N GLY A 17 -7.65 5.76 -0.29
CA GLY A 17 -7.07 5.05 0.84
C GLY A 17 -5.58 5.33 1.09
N ILE A 18 -4.79 4.26 1.27
CA ILE A 18 -3.35 4.34 1.56
C ILE A 18 -2.61 5.09 0.45
N GLY A 19 -2.91 4.81 -0.82
CA GLY A 19 -2.25 5.48 -1.96
C GLY A 19 -2.47 6.99 -1.96
N ARG A 20 -3.70 7.45 -1.67
CA ARG A 20 -4.03 8.89 -1.56
C ARG A 20 -3.30 9.55 -0.39
N ALA A 21 -3.25 8.88 0.75
CA ALA A 21 -2.49 9.36 1.91
C ALA A 21 -0.98 9.46 1.60
N CYS A 22 -0.42 8.46 0.90
CA CYS A 22 0.96 8.51 0.42
C CYS A 22 1.19 9.67 -0.56
N ALA A 23 0.32 9.85 -1.56
CA ALA A 23 0.43 10.95 -2.51
C ALA A 23 0.44 12.33 -1.79
N ARG A 24 -0.47 12.51 -0.82
CA ARG A 24 -0.53 13.71 0.02
C ARG A 24 0.77 13.90 0.83
N ARG A 25 1.22 12.85 1.53
CA ARG A 25 2.39 12.94 2.42
C ARG A 25 3.70 13.19 1.65
N LEU A 26 3.88 12.53 0.51
CA LEU A 26 5.04 12.73 -0.35
C LEU A 26 5.05 14.14 -0.96
N GLY A 27 3.90 14.62 -1.44
CA GLY A 27 3.75 16.00 -1.92
C GLY A 27 4.03 17.04 -0.84
N ALA A 28 3.51 16.84 0.38
CA ALA A 28 3.81 17.71 1.53
C ALA A 28 5.30 17.66 1.92
N GLY A 29 6.00 16.56 1.62
CA GLY A 29 7.45 16.43 1.73
C GLY A 29 8.24 17.14 0.64
N GLY A 30 7.56 17.75 -0.34
CA GLY A 30 8.17 18.51 -1.44
C GLY A 30 8.40 17.73 -2.73
N ALA A 31 7.89 16.49 -2.82
CA ALA A 31 7.94 15.74 -4.08
C ALA A 31 6.89 16.23 -5.06
N ALA A 32 7.22 16.24 -6.35
CA ALA A 32 6.22 16.22 -7.41
C ALA A 32 5.58 14.82 -7.48
N VAL A 33 4.26 14.73 -7.59
CA VAL A 33 3.55 13.45 -7.52
C VAL A 33 2.77 13.18 -8.81
N VAL A 34 2.91 11.98 -9.34
CA VAL A 34 2.04 11.45 -10.40
C VAL A 34 1.29 10.26 -9.86
N LEU A 35 -0.03 10.33 -9.82
CA LEU A 35 -0.87 9.26 -9.30
C LEU A 35 -1.77 8.64 -10.37
N CYS A 36 -2.20 7.41 -10.14
CA CYS A 36 -3.28 6.81 -10.91
C CYS A 36 -4.33 6.11 -10.02
N GLY A 37 -5.49 5.93 -10.60
CA GLY A 37 -6.59 5.09 -10.16
C GLY A 37 -7.25 4.45 -11.37
N HIS A 38 -8.18 3.52 -11.14
CA HIS A 38 -8.90 2.84 -12.22
C HIS A 38 -10.16 3.60 -12.69
N ASP A 39 -10.54 4.64 -11.97
CA ASP A 39 -11.75 5.43 -12.18
C ASP A 39 -11.38 6.91 -12.35
N ASP A 40 -11.91 7.55 -13.40
CA ASP A 40 -11.59 8.93 -13.76
C ASP A 40 -12.05 9.94 -12.70
N ASP A 41 -13.24 9.75 -12.12
CA ASP A 41 -13.81 10.67 -11.14
C ASP A 41 -12.99 10.69 -9.85
N SER A 42 -12.61 9.50 -9.34
CA SER A 42 -11.78 9.38 -8.14
C SER A 42 -10.38 9.97 -8.34
N VAL A 43 -9.82 9.84 -9.54
CA VAL A 43 -8.53 10.46 -9.90
C VAL A 43 -8.65 11.98 -9.95
N ALA A 44 -9.69 12.50 -10.61
CA ALA A 44 -9.93 13.95 -10.71
C ALA A 44 -10.15 14.57 -9.32
N ASP A 45 -10.93 13.92 -8.46
CA ASP A 45 -11.17 14.35 -7.08
C ASP A 45 -9.87 14.39 -6.25
N ALA A 46 -9.07 13.33 -6.32
CA ALA A 46 -7.81 13.25 -5.60
C ALA A 46 -6.83 14.35 -6.05
N VAL A 47 -6.65 14.50 -7.37
CA VAL A 47 -5.77 15.54 -7.93
C VAL A 47 -6.28 16.94 -7.56
N GLY A 48 -7.59 17.18 -7.67
CA GLY A 48 -8.20 18.46 -7.32
C GLY A 48 -8.02 18.81 -5.85
N GLU A 49 -8.20 17.84 -4.94
CA GLU A 49 -7.98 18.02 -3.51
C GLU A 49 -6.51 18.33 -3.18
N LEU A 50 -5.58 17.53 -3.73
CA LEU A 50 -4.17 17.70 -3.44
C LEU A 50 -3.62 19.01 -4.00
N ARG A 51 -4.07 19.43 -5.18
CA ARG A 51 -3.72 20.77 -5.74
C ARG A 51 -4.27 21.91 -4.91
N ARG A 52 -5.51 21.79 -4.38
CA ARG A 52 -6.07 22.80 -3.46
C ARG A 52 -5.30 22.90 -2.15
N ALA A 53 -4.63 21.83 -1.74
CA ALA A 53 -3.70 21.83 -0.61
C ALA A 53 -2.31 22.39 -0.97
N GLY A 54 -2.12 22.94 -2.19
CA GLY A 54 -0.86 23.54 -2.64
C GLY A 54 0.21 22.53 -3.09
N LEU A 55 -0.16 21.28 -3.34
CA LEU A 55 0.78 20.23 -3.73
C LEU A 55 0.90 20.16 -5.27
N ASP A 56 2.12 19.88 -5.76
CA ASP A 56 2.38 19.65 -7.18
C ASP A 56 2.04 18.21 -7.55
N VAL A 57 0.85 18.02 -8.12
CA VAL A 57 0.28 16.70 -8.39
C VAL A 57 -0.32 16.66 -9.79
N GLN A 58 0.01 15.58 -10.51
CA GLN A 58 -0.66 15.16 -11.73
C GLN A 58 -1.32 13.81 -11.52
N GLY A 59 -2.31 13.48 -12.34
CA GLY A 59 -2.95 12.16 -12.28
C GLY A 59 -3.60 11.79 -13.60
N ARG A 60 -3.74 10.48 -13.79
CA ARG A 60 -4.50 9.93 -14.91
C ARG A 60 -5.14 8.61 -14.50
N ARG A 61 -6.25 8.28 -15.16
CA ARG A 61 -6.78 6.92 -15.09
C ARG A 61 -5.75 5.95 -15.69
N ALA A 62 -5.48 4.86 -14.97
CA ALA A 62 -4.70 3.73 -15.50
C ALA A 62 -5.10 2.43 -14.82
N ASP A 63 -5.35 1.40 -15.64
CA ASP A 63 -5.47 0.04 -15.16
C ASP A 63 -4.06 -0.56 -15.01
N VAL A 64 -3.67 -0.86 -13.78
CA VAL A 64 -2.34 -1.41 -13.49
C VAL A 64 -2.08 -2.78 -14.11
N ARG A 65 -3.13 -3.48 -14.59
CA ARG A 65 -3.02 -4.75 -15.32
C ARG A 65 -2.51 -4.56 -16.75
N SER A 66 -2.63 -3.35 -17.29
CA SER A 66 -2.26 -2.96 -18.65
C SER A 66 -0.86 -2.35 -18.70
N ALA A 67 0.09 -3.05 -19.32
CA ALA A 67 1.45 -2.53 -19.49
C ALA A 67 1.49 -1.16 -20.20
N ALA A 68 0.66 -0.96 -21.23
CA ALA A 68 0.60 0.28 -21.99
C ALA A 68 0.05 1.46 -21.15
N GLU A 69 -0.94 1.21 -20.27
CA GLU A 69 -1.48 2.25 -19.40
C GLU A 69 -0.49 2.63 -18.30
N VAL A 70 0.21 1.65 -17.73
CA VAL A 70 1.29 1.88 -16.75
C VAL A 70 2.47 2.61 -17.38
N GLU A 71 2.89 2.24 -18.60
CA GLU A 71 3.91 2.99 -19.35
C GLU A 71 3.48 4.45 -19.56
N GLY A 72 2.22 4.67 -19.94
CA GLY A 72 1.67 6.02 -20.09
C GLY A 72 1.66 6.82 -18.78
N LEU A 73 1.49 6.17 -17.62
CA LEU A 73 1.60 6.82 -16.30
C LEU A 73 3.04 7.29 -16.05
N VAL A 74 4.01 6.41 -16.29
CA VAL A 74 5.44 6.73 -16.08
C VAL A 74 5.89 7.80 -17.08
N ARG A 75 5.44 7.72 -18.35
CA ARG A 75 5.71 8.76 -19.35
C ARG A 75 5.18 10.13 -18.90
N LEU A 76 3.99 10.20 -18.30
CA LEU A 76 3.47 11.45 -17.74
C LEU A 76 4.42 12.03 -16.68
N ALA A 77 5.02 11.20 -15.82
CA ALA A 77 6.00 11.65 -14.83
C ALA A 77 7.27 12.21 -15.49
N VAL A 78 7.77 11.52 -16.52
CA VAL A 78 8.96 11.95 -17.27
C VAL A 78 8.71 13.27 -18.02
N GLU A 79 7.58 13.39 -18.72
CA GLU A 79 7.22 14.58 -19.50
C GLU A 79 6.95 15.78 -18.59
N SER A 80 6.33 15.58 -17.42
CA SER A 80 5.97 16.68 -16.51
C SER A 80 7.12 17.09 -15.58
N TYR A 81 7.95 16.16 -15.16
CA TYR A 81 8.90 16.36 -14.05
C TYR A 81 10.31 15.82 -14.33
N GLY A 82 10.58 15.26 -15.51
CA GLY A 82 11.92 14.88 -15.95
C GLY A 82 12.43 13.51 -15.45
N GLY A 83 11.59 12.68 -14.83
CA GLY A 83 11.98 11.34 -14.41
C GLY A 83 11.16 10.76 -13.26
N VAL A 84 11.67 9.72 -12.63
CA VAL A 84 11.07 9.08 -11.45
C VAL A 84 12.16 8.77 -10.42
N ASP A 85 11.95 9.17 -9.17
CA ASP A 85 12.82 8.86 -8.03
C ASP A 85 12.14 7.88 -7.04
N VAL A 86 10.81 7.91 -6.95
CA VAL A 86 10.02 7.12 -5.99
C VAL A 86 8.88 6.41 -6.69
N LEU A 87 8.68 5.13 -6.36
CA LEU A 87 7.48 4.38 -6.72
C LEU A 87 6.79 3.86 -5.46
N VAL A 88 5.50 4.15 -5.32
CA VAL A 88 4.63 3.53 -4.31
C VAL A 88 3.59 2.67 -5.03
N ASN A 89 3.74 1.36 -4.92
CA ASN A 89 2.76 0.39 -5.41
C ASN A 89 1.68 0.18 -4.35
N SER A 90 0.57 0.92 -4.46
CA SER A 90 -0.58 0.84 -3.55
C SER A 90 -1.86 0.36 -4.21
N ALA A 91 -1.90 0.21 -5.53
CA ALA A 91 -3.04 -0.39 -6.21
C ALA A 91 -3.28 -1.82 -5.72
N GLY A 92 -4.51 -2.13 -5.34
CA GLY A 92 -4.87 -3.45 -4.85
C GLY A 92 -6.37 -3.61 -4.68
N ILE A 93 -6.82 -4.84 -4.81
CA ILE A 93 -8.20 -5.26 -4.57
C ILE A 93 -8.21 -6.46 -3.64
N GLN A 94 -9.32 -6.63 -2.93
CA GLN A 94 -9.62 -7.82 -2.14
C GLN A 94 -10.91 -8.46 -2.66
N ARG A 95 -10.90 -9.78 -2.79
CA ARG A 95 -12.06 -10.61 -3.10
C ARG A 95 -12.15 -11.72 -2.06
N TYR A 96 -13.34 -12.16 -1.77
CA TYR A 96 -13.61 -13.20 -0.78
C TYR A 96 -13.98 -14.51 -1.47
N GLY A 97 -13.37 -15.58 -1.02
CA GLY A 97 -13.54 -16.96 -1.43
C GLY A 97 -12.38 -17.81 -0.89
N ASP A 98 -12.67 -19.04 -0.49
CA ASP A 98 -11.63 -20.02 -0.19
C ASP A 98 -11.05 -20.62 -1.50
N VAL A 99 -10.18 -21.62 -1.38
CA VAL A 99 -9.52 -22.23 -2.55
C VAL A 99 -10.49 -23.02 -3.45
N VAL A 100 -11.61 -23.49 -2.91
CA VAL A 100 -12.63 -24.24 -3.66
C VAL A 100 -13.67 -23.32 -4.29
N GLU A 101 -14.06 -22.28 -3.57
CA GLU A 101 -15.13 -21.36 -3.98
C GLU A 101 -14.65 -20.21 -4.87
N THR A 102 -13.33 -19.91 -4.90
CA THR A 102 -12.79 -18.81 -5.70
C THR A 102 -12.80 -19.18 -7.18
N PRO A 103 -13.59 -18.49 -8.03
CA PRO A 103 -13.52 -18.68 -9.48
C PRO A 103 -12.13 -18.31 -10.03
N GLU A 104 -11.69 -18.99 -11.09
CA GLU A 104 -10.38 -18.75 -11.71
C GLU A 104 -10.23 -17.29 -12.16
N GLU A 105 -11.28 -16.69 -12.70
CA GLU A 105 -11.29 -15.29 -13.15
C GLU A 105 -11.09 -14.31 -11.99
N VAL A 106 -11.62 -14.63 -10.81
CA VAL A 106 -11.45 -13.82 -9.59
C VAL A 106 -10.02 -13.96 -9.06
N TRP A 107 -9.48 -15.17 -9.08
CA TRP A 107 -8.08 -15.42 -8.76
C TRP A 107 -7.16 -14.61 -9.68
N ASP A 108 -7.36 -14.73 -10.99
CA ASP A 108 -6.55 -14.02 -11.99
C ASP A 108 -6.67 -12.50 -11.86
N GLU A 109 -7.88 -11.98 -11.61
CA GLU A 109 -8.10 -10.54 -11.37
C GLU A 109 -7.26 -10.05 -10.19
N VAL A 110 -7.32 -10.75 -9.05
CA VAL A 110 -6.59 -10.35 -7.84
C VAL A 110 -5.08 -10.37 -8.06
N LEU A 111 -4.54 -11.43 -8.66
CA LEU A 111 -3.12 -11.51 -8.96
C LEU A 111 -2.69 -10.48 -10.01
N ALA A 112 -3.51 -10.24 -11.02
CA ALA A 112 -3.22 -9.27 -12.06
C ALA A 112 -3.15 -7.84 -11.51
N VAL A 113 -4.05 -7.46 -10.60
CA VAL A 113 -4.02 -6.13 -9.97
C VAL A 113 -2.90 -6.04 -8.94
N ASN A 114 -2.90 -6.95 -7.95
CA ASN A 114 -2.07 -6.78 -6.76
C ASN A 114 -0.59 -7.10 -6.99
N LEU A 115 -0.28 -8.11 -7.82
CA LEU A 115 1.08 -8.60 -8.04
C LEU A 115 1.64 -8.18 -9.40
N LYS A 116 0.95 -8.52 -10.50
CA LYS A 116 1.40 -8.15 -11.84
C LYS A 116 1.44 -6.63 -12.00
N GLY A 117 0.46 -5.90 -11.44
CA GLY A 117 0.44 -4.44 -11.47
C GLY A 117 1.68 -3.82 -10.81
N ALA A 118 2.11 -4.34 -9.64
CA ALA A 118 3.32 -3.90 -8.98
C ALA A 118 4.58 -4.20 -9.82
N PHE A 119 4.64 -5.38 -10.44
CA PHE A 119 5.71 -5.73 -11.39
C PHE A 119 5.75 -4.77 -12.59
N LEU A 120 4.60 -4.49 -13.22
CA LEU A 120 4.55 -3.60 -14.39
C LEU A 120 4.96 -2.17 -14.04
N ALA A 121 4.52 -1.65 -12.91
CA ALA A 121 4.92 -0.32 -12.46
C ALA A 121 6.44 -0.25 -12.19
N ALA A 122 7.00 -1.24 -11.51
CA ALA A 122 8.44 -1.34 -11.31
C ALA A 122 9.22 -1.47 -12.63
N LYS A 123 8.74 -2.31 -13.57
CA LYS A 123 9.34 -2.49 -14.89
C LYS A 123 9.53 -1.18 -15.66
N HIS A 124 8.57 -0.26 -15.56
CA HIS A 124 8.64 1.02 -16.25
C HIS A 124 9.31 2.12 -15.43
N CYS A 125 9.24 2.09 -14.08
CA CYS A 125 9.90 3.07 -13.23
C CYS A 125 11.41 2.84 -13.04
N VAL A 126 11.86 1.59 -12.95
CA VAL A 126 13.29 1.27 -12.73
C VAL A 126 14.23 1.87 -13.78
N PRO A 127 13.93 1.82 -15.09
CA PRO A 127 14.77 2.49 -16.09
C PRO A 127 14.89 4.00 -15.87
N GLU A 128 13.84 4.68 -15.39
CA GLU A 128 13.85 6.10 -15.09
C GLU A 128 14.67 6.40 -13.82
N MET A 129 14.52 5.56 -12.79
CA MET A 129 15.33 5.65 -11.56
C MET A 129 16.81 5.49 -11.87
N ARG A 130 17.20 4.57 -12.75
CA ARG A 130 18.59 4.43 -13.24
C ARG A 130 19.12 5.72 -13.86
N ARG A 131 18.31 6.38 -14.71
CA ARG A 131 18.69 7.66 -15.33
C ARG A 131 18.85 8.80 -14.29
N ARG A 132 18.12 8.70 -13.17
CA ARG A 132 18.21 9.64 -12.04
C ARG A 132 19.33 9.30 -11.05
N GLY A 133 20.04 8.18 -11.25
CA GLY A 133 21.14 7.74 -10.38
C GLY A 133 20.72 6.95 -9.14
N GLY A 134 19.50 6.43 -9.13
CA GLY A 134 18.95 5.62 -8.05
C GLY A 134 17.48 5.96 -7.74
N GLY A 135 16.93 5.33 -6.71
CA GLY A 135 15.55 5.55 -6.31
C GLY A 135 15.09 4.70 -5.16
N ALA A 136 13.80 4.81 -4.84
CA ALA A 136 13.17 3.99 -3.80
C ALA A 136 11.80 3.48 -4.24
N ILE A 137 11.56 2.18 -4.04
CA ILE A 137 10.28 1.52 -4.31
C ILE A 137 9.69 1.03 -2.99
N VAL A 138 8.45 1.38 -2.72
CA VAL A 138 7.67 0.81 -1.63
C VAL A 138 6.46 0.08 -2.19
N ASN A 139 6.36 -1.21 -1.88
CA ASN A 139 5.23 -2.05 -2.24
C ASN A 139 4.31 -2.24 -1.03
N ILE A 140 3.03 -1.87 -1.16
CA ILE A 140 2.05 -2.09 -0.09
C ILE A 140 1.58 -3.55 -0.16
N ALA A 141 2.14 -4.37 0.73
CA ALA A 141 1.75 -5.75 0.96
C ALA A 141 0.57 -5.84 1.96
N SER A 142 0.65 -6.73 2.94
CA SER A 142 -0.33 -6.90 4.02
C SER A 142 0.22 -7.85 5.09
N VAL A 143 -0.28 -7.76 6.31
CA VAL A 143 -0.12 -8.82 7.33
C VAL A 143 -0.64 -10.17 6.84
N GLN A 144 -1.56 -10.19 5.89
CA GLN A 144 -2.09 -11.43 5.29
C GLN A 144 -1.09 -12.17 4.39
N ALA A 145 0.10 -11.61 4.20
CA ALA A 145 1.23 -12.34 3.62
C ALA A 145 1.92 -13.30 4.62
N PHE A 146 1.64 -13.16 5.92
CA PHE A 146 2.23 -13.96 7.02
C PHE A 146 1.20 -14.81 7.75
N ALA A 147 0.00 -14.27 7.96
CA ALA A 147 -1.12 -14.96 8.60
C ALA A 147 -2.41 -14.58 7.86
N SER A 148 -3.24 -15.54 7.53
CA SER A 148 -4.44 -15.32 6.70
C SER A 148 -5.70 -15.34 7.54
N GLN A 149 -6.67 -14.52 7.18
CA GLN A 149 -8.05 -14.71 7.59
C GLN A 149 -8.74 -15.73 6.66
N ASN A 150 -9.92 -16.20 7.06
CA ASN A 150 -10.71 -17.11 6.22
C ASN A 150 -11.21 -16.44 4.93
N GLY A 151 -11.30 -17.21 3.86
CA GLY A 151 -11.94 -16.80 2.61
C GLY A 151 -11.19 -15.71 1.83
N VAL A 152 -9.85 -15.68 1.82
CA VAL A 152 -9.05 -14.69 1.09
C VAL A 152 -7.86 -15.30 0.34
N ALA A 153 -8.04 -16.52 -0.19
CA ALA A 153 -6.96 -17.30 -0.80
C ALA A 153 -6.15 -16.48 -1.84
N ALA A 154 -6.82 -15.88 -2.82
CA ALA A 154 -6.17 -15.10 -3.87
C ALA A 154 -5.45 -13.85 -3.31
N TYR A 155 -6.08 -13.15 -2.36
CA TYR A 155 -5.48 -11.96 -1.76
C TYR A 155 -4.21 -12.29 -0.98
N ALA A 156 -4.27 -13.30 -0.08
CA ALA A 156 -3.12 -13.73 0.70
C ALA A 156 -1.95 -14.16 -0.20
N ALA A 157 -2.23 -14.98 -1.22
CA ALA A 157 -1.25 -15.40 -2.22
C ALA A 157 -0.61 -14.19 -2.93
N SER A 158 -1.44 -13.22 -3.38
CA SER A 158 -0.93 -12.02 -4.06
C SER A 158 -0.01 -11.19 -3.17
N LYS A 159 -0.35 -11.02 -1.87
CA LYS A 159 0.45 -10.23 -0.93
C LYS A 159 1.73 -10.94 -0.50
N GLY A 160 1.72 -12.28 -0.39
CA GLY A 160 2.93 -13.08 -0.27
C GLY A 160 3.85 -12.93 -1.48
N GLY A 161 3.28 -12.95 -2.69
CA GLY A 161 4.00 -12.70 -3.94
C GLY A 161 4.63 -11.30 -4.00
N VAL A 162 3.94 -10.26 -3.51
CA VAL A 162 4.48 -8.90 -3.44
C VAL A 162 5.72 -8.83 -2.55
N ILE A 163 5.74 -9.52 -1.41
CA ILE A 163 6.94 -9.59 -0.54
C ILE A 163 8.09 -10.28 -1.27
N ALA A 164 7.83 -11.42 -1.92
CA ALA A 164 8.85 -12.14 -2.68
C ALA A 164 9.42 -11.29 -3.83
N LEU A 165 8.55 -10.61 -4.59
CA LEU A 165 8.93 -9.68 -5.66
C LEU A 165 9.78 -8.53 -5.11
N SER A 166 9.43 -7.97 -3.94
CA SER A 166 10.19 -6.89 -3.31
C SER A 166 11.61 -7.30 -2.97
N ARG A 167 11.80 -8.52 -2.45
CA ARG A 167 13.14 -9.07 -2.15
C ARG A 167 13.96 -9.27 -3.42
N SER A 168 13.37 -9.85 -4.48
CA SER A 168 14.06 -10.04 -5.76
C SER A 168 14.52 -8.69 -6.33
N MET A 169 13.61 -7.72 -6.46
CA MET A 169 13.96 -6.40 -6.98
C MET A 169 15.02 -5.69 -6.14
N ALA A 170 15.00 -5.86 -4.81
CA ALA A 170 16.03 -5.26 -3.95
C ALA A 170 17.42 -5.81 -4.23
N VAL A 171 17.55 -7.11 -4.46
CA VAL A 171 18.81 -7.76 -4.80
C VAL A 171 19.26 -7.35 -6.21
N ASP A 172 18.34 -7.38 -7.17
CA ASP A 172 18.66 -7.10 -8.58
C ASP A 172 19.13 -5.65 -8.82
N HIS A 173 18.59 -4.69 -8.04
CA HIS A 173 18.78 -3.26 -8.31
C HIS A 173 19.57 -2.50 -7.23
N ALA A 174 20.08 -3.17 -6.19
CA ALA A 174 20.87 -2.53 -5.14
C ALA A 174 22.13 -1.83 -5.70
N ALA A 175 22.84 -2.47 -6.62
CA ALA A 175 24.03 -1.91 -7.26
C ALA A 175 23.72 -0.67 -8.13
N GLU A 176 22.46 -0.45 -8.46
CA GLU A 176 21.98 0.71 -9.23
C GLU A 176 21.50 1.85 -8.30
N GLY A 177 21.69 1.72 -6.98
CA GLY A 177 21.23 2.68 -5.99
C GLY A 177 19.71 2.68 -5.77
N ILE A 178 19.01 1.60 -6.17
CA ILE A 178 17.56 1.48 -6.01
C ILE A 178 17.25 0.59 -4.81
N ARG A 179 16.51 1.14 -3.84
CA ARG A 179 16.04 0.42 -2.65
C ARG A 179 14.61 -0.04 -2.83
N VAL A 180 14.29 -1.24 -2.39
CA VAL A 180 12.93 -1.79 -2.47
C VAL A 180 12.52 -2.35 -1.12
N THR A 181 11.37 -1.93 -0.61
CA THR A 181 10.84 -2.37 0.68
C THR A 181 9.35 -2.71 0.56
N ALA A 182 8.91 -3.77 1.23
CA ALA A 182 7.49 -4.05 1.40
C ALA A 182 6.98 -3.44 2.70
N VAL A 183 5.82 -2.78 2.67
CA VAL A 183 5.09 -2.34 3.87
C VAL A 183 3.90 -3.26 4.04
N CYS A 184 3.71 -3.79 5.26
CA CYS A 184 2.70 -4.79 5.60
C CYS A 184 1.73 -4.24 6.66
N PRO A 185 0.67 -3.51 6.24
CA PRO A 185 -0.30 -2.99 7.17
C PRO A 185 -1.20 -4.07 7.76
N GLY A 186 -1.70 -3.83 8.98
CA GLY A 186 -2.87 -4.49 9.56
C GLY A 186 -4.17 -3.96 8.95
N SER A 187 -5.25 -3.89 9.76
CA SER A 187 -6.50 -3.26 9.33
C SER A 187 -6.33 -1.74 9.25
N VAL A 188 -6.49 -1.18 8.05
CA VAL A 188 -6.34 0.26 7.80
C VAL A 188 -7.69 0.87 7.44
N ASP A 189 -8.05 2.02 8.02
CA ASP A 189 -9.28 2.74 7.67
C ASP A 189 -9.21 3.25 6.23
N THR A 190 -9.87 2.54 5.35
CA THR A 190 -9.89 2.77 3.91
C THR A 190 -11.23 2.37 3.34
N PRO A 191 -11.59 2.83 2.13
CA PRO A 191 -12.78 2.33 1.43
C PRO A 191 -12.83 0.80 1.31
N MET A 192 -11.68 0.14 1.12
CA MET A 192 -11.59 -1.33 1.05
C MET A 192 -11.99 -1.99 2.37
N LEU A 193 -11.51 -1.48 3.51
CA LEU A 193 -11.86 -2.01 4.84
C LEU A 193 -13.35 -1.79 5.14
N ARG A 194 -13.86 -0.60 4.85
CA ARG A 194 -15.27 -0.24 5.08
C ARG A 194 -16.22 -1.06 4.20
N TRP A 195 -15.84 -1.31 2.94
CA TRP A 195 -16.57 -2.23 2.06
C TRP A 195 -16.60 -3.66 2.63
N ALA A 196 -15.46 -4.14 3.16
CA ALA A 196 -15.41 -5.44 3.82
C ALA A 196 -16.29 -5.47 5.08
N ALA A 197 -16.25 -4.42 5.89
CA ALA A 197 -17.09 -4.29 7.08
C ALA A 197 -18.58 -4.29 6.71
N ASP A 198 -18.99 -3.55 5.68
CA ASP A 198 -20.37 -3.54 5.19
C ASP A 198 -20.83 -4.93 4.73
N ARG A 199 -19.96 -5.66 4.01
CA ARG A 199 -20.27 -7.03 3.54
C ARG A 199 -20.54 -8.00 4.68
N PHE A 200 -19.85 -7.87 5.83
CA PHE A 200 -19.92 -8.84 6.92
C PHE A 200 -20.64 -8.33 8.17
N ARG A 201 -21.22 -7.13 8.15
CA ARG A 201 -21.83 -6.53 9.33
C ARG A 201 -23.12 -7.20 9.82
N GLY A 202 -23.84 -7.91 8.94
CA GLY A 202 -25.19 -8.40 9.26
C GLY A 202 -26.11 -7.22 9.55
N GLU A 203 -26.73 -7.20 10.74
CA GLU A 203 -27.59 -6.10 11.22
C GLU A 203 -26.84 -4.96 11.92
N ARG A 204 -25.53 -5.10 12.09
CA ARG A 204 -24.67 -4.14 12.82
C ARG A 204 -24.28 -2.96 11.96
N GLY A 205 -23.84 -1.87 12.61
CA GLY A 205 -23.23 -0.72 11.91
C GLY A 205 -21.85 -1.03 11.38
N VAL A 206 -21.47 -0.41 10.25
CA VAL A 206 -20.10 -0.53 9.68
C VAL A 206 -19.05 -0.10 10.69
N ASP A 207 -19.26 1.03 11.37
CA ASP A 207 -18.31 1.56 12.36
C ASP A 207 -18.15 0.63 13.57
N GLU A 208 -19.18 -0.08 13.96
CA GLU A 208 -19.13 -1.07 15.03
C GLU A 208 -18.24 -2.26 14.64
N VAL A 209 -18.38 -2.77 13.40
CA VAL A 209 -17.53 -3.85 12.91
C VAL A 209 -16.08 -3.41 12.77
N VAL A 210 -15.85 -2.21 12.29
CA VAL A 210 -14.51 -1.61 12.19
C VAL A 210 -13.87 -1.46 13.57
N ALA A 211 -14.64 -1.03 14.58
CA ALA A 211 -14.17 -0.94 15.95
C ALA A 211 -13.82 -2.32 16.54
N ASP A 212 -14.63 -3.35 16.24
CA ASP A 212 -14.34 -4.73 16.65
C ASP A 212 -13.02 -5.22 16.06
N TRP A 213 -12.81 -4.99 14.77
CA TRP A 213 -11.52 -5.32 14.14
C TRP A 213 -10.36 -4.52 14.74
N GLY A 214 -10.62 -3.30 15.18
CA GLY A 214 -9.63 -2.49 15.91
C GLY A 214 -9.18 -3.16 17.22
N ARG A 215 -10.11 -3.75 17.96
CA ARG A 215 -9.80 -4.44 19.24
C ARG A 215 -8.95 -5.71 19.07
N LEU A 216 -8.83 -6.25 17.85
CA LEU A 216 -7.90 -7.35 17.57
C LEU A 216 -6.44 -6.91 17.53
N HIS A 217 -6.19 -5.62 17.37
CA HIS A 217 -4.85 -5.05 17.40
C HIS A 217 -4.49 -4.73 18.87
N PRO A 218 -3.31 -5.12 19.37
CA PRO A 218 -2.86 -4.74 20.72
C PRO A 218 -2.93 -3.25 21.04
N LEU A 219 -2.81 -2.37 20.03
CA LEU A 219 -3.04 -0.92 20.19
C LEU A 219 -4.52 -0.54 20.40
N GLY A 220 -5.48 -1.50 20.34
CA GLY A 220 -6.90 -1.29 20.58
C GLY A 220 -7.66 -0.55 19.48
N ARG A 221 -7.04 -0.32 18.32
CA ARG A 221 -7.64 0.40 17.19
C ARG A 221 -7.10 -0.08 15.85
N ILE A 222 -7.82 0.21 14.79
CA ILE A 222 -7.30 0.09 13.43
C ILE A 222 -6.21 1.15 13.17
N ILE A 223 -5.46 0.95 12.09
CA ILE A 223 -4.43 1.87 11.61
C ILE A 223 -5.09 2.93 10.72
N TYR A 224 -4.57 4.16 10.72
CA TYR A 224 -4.98 5.19 9.77
C TYR A 224 -4.07 5.18 8.54
N ALA A 225 -4.61 5.55 7.37
CA ALA A 225 -3.87 5.59 6.12
C ALA A 225 -2.67 6.57 6.20
N GLU A 226 -2.81 7.64 6.98
CA GLU A 226 -1.77 8.63 7.24
C GLU A 226 -0.57 8.04 7.99
N GLU A 227 -0.79 7.11 8.93
CA GLU A 227 0.28 6.42 9.65
C GLU A 227 1.10 5.55 8.69
N VAL A 228 0.44 4.88 7.75
CA VAL A 228 1.12 4.12 6.68
C VAL A 228 1.91 5.07 5.78
N ALA A 229 1.34 6.23 5.43
CA ALA A 229 2.00 7.21 4.58
C ALA A 229 3.25 7.83 5.24
N GLU A 230 3.26 8.04 6.57
CA GLU A 230 4.45 8.48 7.30
C GLU A 230 5.58 7.45 7.22
N LEU A 231 5.27 6.16 7.40
CA LEU A 231 6.25 5.09 7.23
C LEU A 231 6.78 5.04 5.79
N VAL A 232 5.91 5.16 4.79
CA VAL A 232 6.30 5.20 3.38
C VAL A 232 7.24 6.38 3.12
N ALA A 233 6.91 7.58 3.61
CA ALA A 233 7.74 8.77 3.44
C ALA A 233 9.13 8.59 4.06
N PHE A 234 9.22 7.98 5.24
CA PHE A 234 10.50 7.62 5.85
C PHE A 234 11.29 6.65 4.97
N LEU A 235 10.66 5.55 4.51
CA LEU A 235 11.33 4.51 3.72
C LEU A 235 11.84 4.99 2.36
N VAL A 236 11.19 5.98 1.73
CA VAL A 236 11.66 6.54 0.46
C VAL A 236 12.68 7.65 0.65
N SER A 237 12.84 8.19 1.84
CA SER A 237 13.81 9.25 2.14
C SER A 237 15.24 8.72 2.29
N ASP A 238 16.23 9.62 2.25
CA ASP A 238 17.64 9.30 2.47
C ASP A 238 17.92 8.81 3.90
N ARG A 239 17.01 9.06 4.85
CA ARG A 239 17.09 8.55 6.22
C ARG A 239 17.01 7.02 6.31
N ALA A 240 16.45 6.38 5.27
CA ALA A 240 16.31 4.94 5.15
C ALA A 240 17.37 4.33 4.20
N ALA A 241 18.50 4.98 3.98
CA ALA A 241 19.52 4.60 2.98
C ALA A 241 20.04 3.16 3.13
N ALA A 242 20.04 2.60 4.32
CA ALA A 242 20.48 1.22 4.59
C ALA A 242 19.32 0.19 4.59
N ILE A 243 18.08 0.61 4.27
CA ILE A 243 16.91 -0.28 4.33
C ILE A 243 16.51 -0.68 2.91
N THR A 244 16.70 -1.95 2.56
CA THR A 244 16.24 -2.57 1.31
C THR A 244 16.04 -4.07 1.51
N GLY A 245 15.17 -4.68 0.72
CA GLY A 245 14.89 -6.13 0.69
C GLY A 245 14.04 -6.65 1.85
N GLY A 246 13.75 -5.81 2.84
CA GLY A 246 12.96 -6.18 4.00
C GLY A 246 11.46 -5.89 3.85
N GLU A 247 10.70 -6.44 4.78
CA GLU A 247 9.30 -6.11 5.02
C GLU A 247 9.14 -5.41 6.37
N VAL A 248 8.36 -4.33 6.40
CA VAL A 248 8.07 -3.55 7.61
C VAL A 248 6.58 -3.65 7.92
N ARG A 249 6.25 -4.20 9.08
CA ARG A 249 4.87 -4.29 9.57
C ARG A 249 4.46 -2.98 10.23
N ILE A 250 3.24 -2.55 9.91
CA ILE A 250 2.53 -1.46 10.59
C ILE A 250 1.12 -1.98 10.90
N ASP A 251 1.04 -2.77 11.94
CA ASP A 251 -0.11 -3.61 12.23
C ASP A 251 -0.65 -3.46 13.66
N GLY A 252 -0.21 -2.43 14.39
CA GLY A 252 -0.64 -2.22 15.77
C GLY A 252 -0.36 -3.39 16.70
N GLY A 253 0.60 -4.25 16.33
CA GLY A 253 0.97 -5.45 17.09
C GLY A 253 0.15 -6.70 16.76
N LEU A 254 -0.72 -6.65 15.72
CA LEU A 254 -1.64 -7.74 15.39
C LEU A 254 -0.93 -9.10 15.23
N LEU A 255 0.20 -9.15 14.53
CA LEU A 255 0.96 -10.39 14.33
C LEU A 255 1.96 -10.71 15.45
N SER A 256 2.04 -9.89 16.47
CA SER A 256 2.94 -10.12 17.61
C SER A 256 2.22 -10.80 18.79
N GLN A 257 0.91 -10.95 18.69
CA GLN A 257 0.08 -11.53 19.74
C GLN A 257 -0.11 -13.03 19.53
N ILE A 258 0.15 -13.81 20.55
CA ILE A 258 -0.32 -15.22 20.65
C ILE A 258 -1.70 -15.21 21.30
N GLY A 259 -2.61 -16.08 20.83
CA GLY A 259 -4.01 -16.14 21.28
C GLY A 259 -4.21 -16.68 22.71
N VAL A 260 -3.31 -16.39 23.64
CA VAL A 260 -3.43 -16.76 25.05
C VAL A 260 -3.85 -15.56 25.86
N VAL A 261 -5.04 -15.62 26.44
CA VAL A 261 -5.54 -14.61 27.37
C VAL A 261 -5.30 -15.12 28.79
N LEU A 262 -4.53 -14.36 29.57
CA LEU A 262 -4.36 -14.65 31.00
C LEU A 262 -5.63 -14.21 31.75
N PRO A 263 -6.08 -14.98 32.77
CA PRO A 263 -7.18 -14.54 33.63
C PRO A 263 -6.85 -13.17 34.26
N ASP A 264 -7.84 -12.28 34.30
CA ASP A 264 -7.67 -11.01 35.00
C ASP A 264 -7.35 -11.24 36.47
N ALA A 265 -6.28 -10.64 36.96
CA ALA A 265 -5.87 -10.70 38.36
C ALA A 265 -6.99 -10.24 39.35
N ALA A 266 -7.97 -9.48 38.86
CA ALA A 266 -9.15 -9.04 39.61
C ALA A 266 -10.17 -10.17 39.86
N THR A 267 -10.12 -11.29 39.10
CA THR A 267 -11.03 -12.42 39.28
C THR A 267 -10.55 -13.38 40.39
N GLU A 268 -9.24 -13.42 40.64
CA GLU A 268 -8.65 -14.25 41.72
C GLU A 268 -8.91 -13.68 43.13
N ALA A 269 -9.02 -12.35 43.24
CA ALA A 269 -9.28 -11.68 44.54
C ALA A 269 -10.74 -11.83 45.04
N ARG A 270 -11.66 -12.35 44.24
CA ARG A 270 -13.08 -12.60 44.62
C ARG A 270 -13.37 -14.06 44.96
N SER A 271 -12.41 -14.97 44.81
CA SER A 271 -12.52 -16.38 45.15
C SER A 271 -11.69 -16.80 46.36
N SER A 272 -11.05 -15.90 47.05
CA SER A 272 -10.42 -16.02 48.37
C SER A 272 -11.18 -15.20 49.43
#